data_e7ef71a3ccb2715f40c3556ccf200a72
#
_entry.id   e7ef71a3ccb2715f40c3556ccf200a72
#
_cell.length_a   1.000
_cell.length_b   1.000
_cell.length_c   1.000
_cell.angle_alpha   90.00
_cell.angle_beta   90.00
_cell.angle_gamma   90.00
#
_symmetry.space_group_name_H-M   'P 1'
#
loop_
_entity.id
_entity.type
_entity.pdbx_description
1 polymer ?
#
loop_
_entity_poly.entity_id
_entity_poly.type
_entity_poly.pdbx_seq_one_letter_code
_entity_poly.pdbx_strand_id
1 'polypeptide(L)'
;MNLLPIILILTCLQSPEQMSEELKASFLIGARVASHQRAVPIVNQVVLVPNEATYLNEISKWSTEGQYPVLFDSDPRASQFIRKFKPKLILRANTVESSKEPIIVQCRKAVASAWGALNGETSIREVLAQRNKKPLGVVITNEQDPARTAAVALAAAYGQPIKFIGKWGSGNNILNAEETSALMKRVNSVLTETGYAYGQLGDEIDSITMCMSLPSRCEFTGARENPIAISDFIGRHQNGSRFAWTGWIFGSKSDAAYMAMCSLFLDRSAYWFCNTYQDSENWKMYGLGNIENMLPKAGLQCEIIDGTLRGLQEADIGGITTDVMLMNSKGNVDFFDMKNNRSSPASIPILNTPSALMMIHSWSLKNPTERLTVGGMWLSRGVYAYIGSSHEPMLNAFVPPTEMMRRLMSGFPFLVAARWHDGQNIFAKPWRVNTIGDPLMLCPPKNFILRQKLEPALSEVYTDVMLEVKQAMERANKEPSDVHFAQAMQLTTLIGADEITYGLWSAALERNVVGAQTAKRALPSLFRLEHADAFIWAYRIVLNPNRLERDMLWHLCSLKTVTPIDILMKNVRTPFACDDIALIAPRILKTHGSQGVLQLITKALKKANGRNKRELERMRKTYGG
;
A
#
# COMPACT_ATOMS: atom_id res chain seq x y z
N MET A 1 -28.43 -3.77 22.66
CA MET A 1 -27.57 -3.86 21.48
C MET A 1 -28.36 -4.52 20.35
N ASN A 2 -28.80 -3.77 19.34
CA ASN A 2 -29.58 -4.31 18.24
C ASN A 2 -28.65 -5.09 17.28
N LEU A 3 -28.71 -6.41 17.34
CA LEU A 3 -28.02 -7.37 16.45
C LEU A 3 -28.70 -7.51 15.07
N LEU A 4 -29.84 -6.82 14.84
CA LEU A 4 -30.64 -6.97 13.62
C LEU A 4 -29.92 -6.63 12.30
N PRO A 5 -29.05 -5.64 12.18
CA PRO A 5 -28.35 -5.41 10.90
C PRO A 5 -27.31 -6.46 10.56
N ILE A 6 -26.80 -7.21 11.53
CA ILE A 6 -25.80 -8.27 11.33
C ILE A 6 -26.43 -9.53 10.73
N ILE A 7 -27.70 -9.79 11.04
CA ILE A 7 -28.42 -11.00 10.59
C ILE A 7 -28.80 -10.93 9.10
N LEU A 8 -29.04 -9.75 8.53
CA LEU A 8 -29.44 -9.62 7.13
C LEU A 8 -28.29 -9.87 6.12
N ILE A 9 -27.03 -9.80 6.56
CA ILE A 9 -25.84 -10.06 5.72
C ILE A 9 -25.51 -11.56 5.68
N LEU A 10 -25.97 -12.32 6.68
CA LEU A 10 -25.75 -13.76 6.79
C LEU A 10 -26.49 -14.61 5.73
N THR A 11 -27.41 -14.05 4.97
CA THR A 11 -28.16 -14.79 3.93
C THR A 11 -27.31 -15.19 2.71
N CYS A 12 -26.07 -14.71 2.59
CA CYS A 12 -25.13 -15.11 1.54
C CYS A 12 -24.04 -16.09 2.01
N LEU A 13 -23.95 -16.35 3.31
CA LEU A 13 -23.07 -17.36 3.91
C LEU A 13 -23.87 -18.59 4.32
N GLN A 14 -23.21 -19.73 4.46
CA GLN A 14 -23.76 -20.89 5.16
C GLN A 14 -24.31 -20.45 6.52
N SER A 15 -25.35 -21.10 7.03
CA SER A 15 -25.87 -20.79 8.37
C SER A 15 -24.72 -20.82 9.38
N PRO A 16 -24.73 -19.98 10.44
CA PRO A 16 -23.64 -19.95 11.43
C PRO A 16 -23.32 -21.33 12.03
N GLU A 17 -24.29 -22.23 12.03
CA GLU A 17 -24.15 -23.63 12.50
C GLU A 17 -23.31 -24.49 11.55
N GLN A 18 -23.18 -24.12 10.28
CA GLN A 18 -22.39 -24.83 9.25
C GLN A 18 -21.01 -24.26 9.05
N MET A 19 -20.66 -23.15 9.71
CA MET A 19 -19.32 -22.54 9.61
C MET A 19 -18.34 -23.29 10.53
N SER A 20 -17.11 -23.49 10.03
CA SER A 20 -16.03 -23.98 10.90
C SER A 20 -15.69 -22.97 12.01
N GLU A 21 -15.11 -23.44 13.09
CA GLU A 21 -14.72 -22.58 14.23
C GLU A 21 -13.71 -21.50 13.80
N GLU A 22 -12.76 -21.83 12.92
CA GLU A 22 -11.78 -20.87 12.38
C GLU A 22 -12.48 -19.77 11.56
N LEU A 23 -13.50 -20.12 10.77
CA LEU A 23 -14.27 -19.16 9.98
C LEU A 23 -15.14 -18.26 10.88
N LYS A 24 -15.78 -18.84 11.91
CA LYS A 24 -16.52 -18.09 12.93
C LYS A 24 -15.62 -17.09 13.67
N ALA A 25 -14.45 -17.53 14.14
CA ALA A 25 -13.49 -16.66 14.81
C ALA A 25 -13.05 -15.50 13.92
N SER A 26 -12.80 -15.76 12.64
CA SER A 26 -12.41 -14.74 11.65
C SER A 26 -13.51 -13.73 11.36
N PHE A 27 -14.77 -14.14 11.37
CA PHE A 27 -15.91 -13.25 11.32
C PHE A 27 -16.02 -12.39 12.58
N LEU A 28 -15.85 -13.00 13.77
CA LEU A 28 -15.93 -12.31 15.05
C LEU A 28 -14.84 -11.24 15.21
N ILE A 29 -13.63 -11.48 14.71
CA ILE A 29 -12.59 -10.44 14.74
C ILE A 29 -13.00 -9.23 13.90
N GLY A 30 -13.59 -9.44 12.72
CA GLY A 30 -14.13 -8.35 11.89
C GLY A 30 -15.23 -7.56 12.63
N ALA A 31 -16.15 -8.26 13.28
CA ALA A 31 -17.21 -7.63 14.08
C ALA A 31 -16.65 -6.82 15.28
N ARG A 32 -15.61 -7.33 15.96
CA ARG A 32 -14.91 -6.61 17.06
C ARG A 32 -14.23 -5.34 16.54
N VAL A 33 -13.55 -5.43 15.39
CA VAL A 33 -12.92 -4.26 14.73
C VAL A 33 -13.98 -3.24 14.33
N ALA A 34 -15.08 -3.66 13.70
CA ALA A 34 -16.16 -2.77 13.30
C ALA A 34 -16.80 -2.08 14.51
N SER A 35 -17.00 -2.81 15.63
CA SER A 35 -17.50 -2.24 16.88
C SER A 35 -16.53 -1.19 17.44
N HIS A 36 -15.23 -1.48 17.44
CA HIS A 36 -14.20 -0.55 17.88
C HIS A 36 -14.18 0.72 17.02
N GLN A 37 -14.19 0.58 15.69
CA GLN A 37 -14.17 1.72 14.77
C GLN A 37 -15.40 2.63 14.91
N ARG A 38 -16.58 2.06 15.21
CA ARG A 38 -17.77 2.87 15.52
C ARG A 38 -17.65 3.64 16.83
N ALA A 39 -16.95 3.08 17.81
CA ALA A 39 -16.79 3.67 19.12
C ALA A 39 -15.71 4.77 19.19
N VAL A 40 -14.78 4.79 18.23
CA VAL A 40 -13.67 5.76 18.21
C VAL A 40 -13.80 6.65 16.97
N PRO A 41 -14.23 7.91 17.12
CA PRO A 41 -14.46 8.82 16.00
C PRO A 41 -13.14 9.26 15.34
N ILE A 42 -13.26 9.77 14.12
CA ILE A 42 -12.16 10.40 13.38
C ILE A 42 -12.32 11.91 13.45
N VAL A 43 -11.29 12.64 13.91
CA VAL A 43 -11.21 14.08 13.70
C VAL A 43 -10.86 14.35 12.25
N ASN A 44 -11.65 15.15 11.55
CA ASN A 44 -11.55 15.37 10.10
C ASN A 44 -10.40 16.31 9.73
N GLN A 45 -9.18 15.94 10.16
CA GLN A 45 -7.93 16.65 9.89
C GLN A 45 -6.81 15.69 9.54
N VAL A 46 -5.75 16.21 8.95
CA VAL A 46 -4.46 15.52 8.74
C VAL A 46 -3.38 16.37 9.39
N VAL A 47 -2.51 15.75 10.18
CA VAL A 47 -1.34 16.42 10.77
C VAL A 47 -0.08 15.96 10.06
N LEU A 48 0.67 16.91 9.50
CA LEU A 48 1.98 16.70 8.90
C LEU A 48 3.08 16.94 9.94
N VAL A 49 4.04 16.00 10.02
CA VAL A 49 5.12 16.05 11.00
C VAL A 49 6.49 16.02 10.35
N PRO A 50 7.48 16.78 10.87
CA PRO A 50 8.82 16.84 10.30
C PRO A 50 9.71 15.65 10.67
N ASN A 51 9.49 15.02 11.84
CA ASN A 51 10.35 13.98 12.39
C ASN A 51 9.59 12.98 13.28
N GLU A 52 10.28 11.93 13.71
CA GLU A 52 9.70 10.86 14.52
C GLU A 52 9.30 11.30 15.93
N ALA A 53 10.05 12.19 16.56
CA ALA A 53 9.69 12.68 17.90
C ALA A 53 8.35 13.41 17.86
N THR A 54 8.15 14.27 16.87
CA THR A 54 6.86 14.94 16.61
C THR A 54 5.77 13.93 16.27
N TYR A 55 6.07 12.88 15.49
CA TYR A 55 5.12 11.82 15.17
C TYR A 55 4.62 11.10 16.44
N LEU A 56 5.53 10.66 17.31
CA LEU A 56 5.18 10.00 18.57
C LEU A 56 4.37 10.91 19.49
N ASN A 57 4.75 12.19 19.55
CA ASN A 57 4.01 13.21 20.31
C ASN A 57 2.58 13.41 19.77
N GLU A 58 2.38 13.41 18.43
CA GLU A 58 1.04 13.52 17.86
C GLU A 58 0.19 12.25 18.11
N ILE A 59 0.78 11.05 18.00
CA ILE A 59 0.07 9.81 18.34
C ILE A 59 -0.33 9.79 19.83
N SER A 60 0.50 10.31 20.73
CA SER A 60 0.18 10.37 22.17
C SER A 60 -1.02 11.25 22.51
N LYS A 61 -1.41 12.15 21.62
CA LYS A 61 -2.59 13.03 21.76
C LYS A 61 -3.89 12.35 21.31
N TRP A 62 -3.81 11.19 20.65
CA TRP A 62 -5.00 10.43 20.31
C TRP A 62 -5.76 10.01 21.57
N SER A 63 -7.05 9.81 21.42
CA SER A 63 -7.89 9.31 22.50
C SER A 63 -9.03 8.44 21.95
N THR A 64 -9.78 7.83 22.84
CA THR A 64 -11.03 7.15 22.50
C THR A 64 -12.13 8.10 22.03
N GLU A 65 -11.96 9.42 22.23
CA GLU A 65 -12.87 10.47 21.80
C GLU A 65 -12.52 11.06 20.43
N GLY A 66 -11.31 10.75 19.91
CA GLY A 66 -10.91 11.19 18.60
C GLY A 66 -9.48 10.79 18.20
N GLN A 67 -9.35 10.32 16.98
CA GLN A 67 -8.08 10.01 16.33
C GLN A 67 -8.03 10.70 14.97
N TYR A 68 -6.84 10.99 14.47
CA TYR A 68 -6.62 11.65 13.19
C TYR A 68 -5.35 11.15 12.50
N PRO A 69 -5.29 11.19 11.14
CA PRO A 69 -4.08 10.81 10.41
C PRO A 69 -2.89 11.71 10.75
N VAL A 70 -1.73 11.08 10.96
CA VAL A 70 -0.43 11.74 11.17
C VAL A 70 0.55 11.23 10.12
N LEU A 71 1.05 12.10 9.24
CA LEU A 71 1.91 11.75 8.13
C LEU A 71 3.22 12.54 8.17
N PHE A 72 4.30 11.96 7.65
CA PHE A 72 5.54 12.71 7.46
C PHE A 72 5.41 13.68 6.29
N ASP A 73 5.73 14.94 6.52
CA ASP A 73 5.71 16.00 5.50
C ASP A 73 6.67 15.72 4.33
N SER A 74 7.74 14.99 4.59
CA SER A 74 8.71 14.57 3.58
C SER A 74 8.24 13.40 2.70
N ASP A 75 7.12 12.73 3.01
CA ASP A 75 6.62 11.62 2.21
C ASP A 75 5.80 12.13 1.00
N PRO A 76 6.25 11.88 -0.24
CA PRO A 76 5.51 12.31 -1.42
C PRO A 76 4.11 11.68 -1.54
N ARG A 77 3.84 10.58 -0.81
CA ARG A 77 2.53 9.93 -0.80
C ARG A 77 1.55 10.57 0.18
N ALA A 78 1.99 11.53 1.02
CA ALA A 78 1.08 12.32 1.84
C ALA A 78 -0.03 12.96 0.98
N SER A 79 0.32 13.45 -0.21
CA SER A 79 -0.66 14.00 -1.15
C SER A 79 -1.64 12.95 -1.70
N GLN A 80 -1.21 11.69 -1.90
CA GLN A 80 -2.12 10.59 -2.28
C GLN A 80 -3.14 10.32 -1.17
N PHE A 81 -2.66 10.26 0.08
CA PHE A 81 -3.52 10.09 1.25
C PHE A 81 -4.53 11.23 1.37
N ILE A 82 -4.06 12.49 1.30
CA ILE A 82 -4.89 13.70 1.43
C ILE A 82 -5.98 13.73 0.35
N ARG A 83 -5.65 13.40 -0.91
CA ARG A 83 -6.64 13.31 -2.01
C ARG A 83 -7.75 12.31 -1.71
N LYS A 84 -7.42 11.18 -1.08
CA LYS A 84 -8.43 10.16 -0.74
C LYS A 84 -9.21 10.52 0.52
N PHE A 85 -8.53 10.93 1.58
CA PHE A 85 -9.15 11.21 2.88
C PHE A 85 -10.01 12.49 2.86
N LYS A 86 -9.61 13.50 2.06
CA LYS A 86 -10.30 14.80 1.90
C LYS A 86 -10.55 15.48 3.26
N PRO A 87 -9.49 15.81 4.01
CA PRO A 87 -9.63 16.42 5.33
C PRO A 87 -10.21 17.83 5.22
N LYS A 88 -10.89 18.29 6.29
CA LYS A 88 -11.29 19.69 6.43
C LYS A 88 -10.12 20.61 6.78
N LEU A 89 -9.17 20.12 7.59
CA LEU A 89 -7.94 20.82 7.92
C LEU A 89 -6.72 19.98 7.60
N ILE A 90 -5.69 20.64 7.08
CA ILE A 90 -4.35 20.08 6.94
C ILE A 90 -3.44 20.95 7.78
N LEU A 91 -2.88 20.35 8.82
CA LEU A 91 -2.11 21.04 9.84
C LEU A 91 -0.66 20.61 9.79
N ARG A 92 0.28 21.52 10.01
CA ARG A 92 1.70 21.22 10.17
C ARG A 92 2.05 21.38 11.64
N ALA A 93 2.54 20.31 12.26
CA ALA A 93 2.95 20.33 13.65
C ALA A 93 4.32 21.01 13.82
N ASN A 94 4.46 21.78 14.90
CA ASN A 94 5.76 22.31 15.30
C ASN A 94 6.72 21.18 15.66
N THR A 95 8.00 21.36 15.35
CA THR A 95 9.04 20.37 15.64
C THR A 95 9.18 20.14 17.14
N VAL A 96 9.06 18.88 17.55
CA VAL A 96 9.38 18.44 18.89
C VAL A 96 10.80 17.89 18.89
N GLU A 97 11.60 18.27 19.89
CA GLU A 97 12.94 17.74 20.09
C GLU A 97 12.92 16.28 20.51
N SER A 98 13.95 15.53 20.12
CA SER A 98 14.08 14.13 20.49
C SER A 98 14.29 14.00 22.00
N SER A 99 13.48 13.18 22.64
CA SER A 99 13.63 12.83 24.04
C SER A 99 14.90 12.01 24.29
N LYS A 100 15.50 12.16 25.47
CA LYS A 100 16.62 11.33 25.95
C LYS A 100 16.17 9.96 26.47
N GLU A 101 14.87 9.73 26.64
CA GLU A 101 14.34 8.44 27.07
C GLU A 101 14.58 7.36 26.02
N PRO A 102 14.77 6.09 26.42
CA PRO A 102 14.84 4.98 25.47
C PRO A 102 13.61 4.93 24.54
N ILE A 103 13.82 4.66 23.27
CA ILE A 103 12.74 4.67 22.26
C ILE A 103 11.59 3.71 22.60
N ILE A 104 11.91 2.56 23.23
CA ILE A 104 10.91 1.60 23.72
C ILE A 104 9.95 2.26 24.71
N VAL A 105 10.47 3.07 25.62
CA VAL A 105 9.68 3.79 26.64
C VAL A 105 8.81 4.83 25.96
N GLN A 106 9.37 5.63 25.04
CA GLN A 106 8.61 6.63 24.28
C GLN A 106 7.45 6.01 23.50
N CYS A 107 7.70 4.88 22.80
CA CYS A 107 6.65 4.17 22.06
C CYS A 107 5.53 3.66 22.99
N ARG A 108 5.89 3.04 24.13
CA ARG A 108 4.91 2.53 25.09
C ARG A 108 4.09 3.65 25.72
N LYS A 109 4.74 4.76 26.08
CA LYS A 109 4.06 5.97 26.60
C LYS A 109 3.06 6.52 25.58
N ALA A 110 3.47 6.65 24.30
CA ALA A 110 2.57 7.15 23.26
C ALA A 110 1.32 6.27 23.10
N VAL A 111 1.50 4.95 23.11
CA VAL A 111 0.38 3.99 23.04
C VAL A 111 -0.52 4.08 24.27
N ALA A 112 0.03 4.11 25.47
CA ALA A 112 -0.74 4.18 26.71
C ALA A 112 -1.48 5.52 26.85
N SER A 113 -0.82 6.64 26.49
CA SER A 113 -1.43 7.99 26.52
C SER A 113 -2.64 8.09 25.59
N ALA A 114 -2.58 7.49 24.39
CA ALA A 114 -3.73 7.43 23.47
C ALA A 114 -4.96 6.73 24.07
N TRP A 115 -4.80 6.03 25.17
CA TRP A 115 -5.88 5.36 25.91
C TRP A 115 -6.14 6.00 27.27
N GLY A 116 -5.54 7.19 27.52
CA GLY A 116 -5.76 7.97 28.73
C GLY A 116 -4.95 7.50 29.93
N ALA A 117 -3.78 6.92 29.71
CA ALA A 117 -2.82 6.65 30.77
C ALA A 117 -2.43 7.95 31.49
N LEU A 118 -2.41 7.91 32.81
CA LEU A 118 -1.93 9.01 33.62
C LEU A 118 -0.39 9.04 33.62
N ASN A 119 0.16 10.17 34.08
CA ASN A 119 1.60 10.44 34.09
C ASN A 119 2.46 9.25 34.60
N GLY A 120 3.34 8.74 33.73
CA GLY A 120 4.30 7.68 34.05
C GLY A 120 3.86 6.26 33.73
N GLU A 121 2.58 6.00 33.48
CA GLU A 121 2.11 4.68 33.05
C GLU A 121 2.61 4.33 31.64
N THR A 122 3.18 3.16 31.49
CA THR A 122 3.65 2.65 30.19
C THR A 122 2.96 1.34 29.78
N SER A 123 2.10 0.80 30.65
CA SER A 123 1.41 -0.46 30.47
C SER A 123 0.01 -0.27 29.91
N ILE A 124 -0.13 -0.43 28.59
CA ILE A 124 -1.45 -0.45 27.95
C ILE A 124 -2.39 -1.52 28.55
N ARG A 125 -1.84 -2.62 29.09
CA ARG A 125 -2.61 -3.68 29.74
C ARG A 125 -3.39 -3.17 30.95
N GLU A 126 -2.74 -2.36 31.82
CA GLU A 126 -3.39 -1.79 33.00
C GLU A 126 -4.48 -0.81 32.60
N VAL A 127 -4.20 0.04 31.62
CA VAL A 127 -5.18 0.99 31.08
C VAL A 127 -6.40 0.29 30.49
N LEU A 128 -6.20 -0.79 29.72
CA LEU A 128 -7.31 -1.57 29.17
C LEU A 128 -8.10 -2.29 30.25
N ALA A 129 -7.43 -2.84 31.27
CA ALA A 129 -8.08 -3.49 32.41
C ALA A 129 -8.98 -2.53 33.18
N GLN A 130 -8.52 -1.30 33.49
CA GLN A 130 -9.32 -0.24 34.12
C GLN A 130 -10.57 0.12 33.29
N ARG A 131 -10.51 0.01 31.96
CA ARG A 131 -11.60 0.29 31.03
C ARG A 131 -12.46 -0.94 30.71
N ASN A 132 -12.19 -2.08 31.31
CA ASN A 132 -12.82 -3.35 30.99
C ASN A 132 -12.79 -3.66 29.48
N LYS A 133 -11.63 -3.42 28.83
CA LYS A 133 -11.38 -3.64 27.41
C LYS A 133 -10.37 -4.76 27.22
N LYS A 134 -10.52 -5.51 26.13
CA LYS A 134 -9.55 -6.51 25.66
C LYS A 134 -8.90 -6.02 24.38
N PRO A 135 -7.61 -6.34 24.13
CA PRO A 135 -6.95 -5.96 22.88
C PRO A 135 -7.57 -6.73 21.70
N LEU A 136 -7.44 -6.15 20.50
CA LEU A 136 -7.81 -6.84 19.26
C LEU A 136 -6.67 -7.75 18.74
N GLY A 137 -5.47 -7.61 19.29
CA GLY A 137 -4.27 -8.33 18.90
C GLY A 137 -3.03 -7.77 19.57
N VAL A 138 -1.88 -8.02 18.98
CA VAL A 138 -0.57 -7.53 19.44
C VAL A 138 0.23 -6.96 18.27
N VAL A 139 1.00 -5.92 18.53
CA VAL A 139 1.95 -5.37 17.57
C VAL A 139 3.38 -5.67 18.03
N ILE A 140 4.18 -6.24 17.13
CA ILE A 140 5.56 -6.62 17.39
C ILE A 140 6.48 -5.83 16.46
N THR A 141 7.53 -5.25 17.01
CA THR A 141 8.52 -4.44 16.28
C THR A 141 9.93 -4.63 16.83
N ASN A 142 10.88 -3.87 16.30
CA ASN A 142 12.25 -3.78 16.82
C ASN A 142 12.57 -2.32 17.15
N GLU A 143 13.33 -2.08 18.22
CA GLU A 143 13.66 -0.71 18.66
C GLU A 143 14.45 0.10 17.64
N GLN A 144 15.23 -0.56 16.78
CA GLN A 144 16.05 0.08 15.74
C GLN A 144 15.38 0.08 14.37
N ASP A 145 14.26 -0.65 14.21
CA ASP A 145 13.58 -0.73 12.91
C ASP A 145 12.73 0.54 12.65
N PRO A 146 12.86 1.16 11.49
CA PRO A 146 12.06 2.35 11.17
C PRO A 146 10.55 2.09 11.12
N ALA A 147 10.12 0.84 10.89
CA ALA A 147 8.69 0.48 10.84
C ALA A 147 7.99 0.54 12.22
N ARG A 148 8.71 0.84 13.31
CA ARG A 148 8.09 1.11 14.62
C ARG A 148 7.09 2.27 14.60
N THR A 149 7.17 3.17 13.63
CA THR A 149 6.15 4.23 13.43
C THR A 149 4.77 3.64 13.15
N ALA A 150 4.68 2.61 12.28
CA ALA A 150 3.44 1.85 12.11
C ALA A 150 3.03 1.11 13.38
N ALA A 151 4.00 0.52 14.08
CA ALA A 151 3.72 -0.23 15.30
C ALA A 151 3.03 0.65 16.36
N VAL A 152 3.55 1.84 16.59
CA VAL A 152 2.97 2.78 17.57
C VAL A 152 1.57 3.22 17.14
N ALA A 153 1.38 3.57 15.86
CA ALA A 153 0.08 4.01 15.36
C ALA A 153 -0.99 2.91 15.49
N LEU A 154 -0.70 1.69 15.04
CA LEU A 154 -1.65 0.57 15.11
C LEU A 154 -1.93 0.17 16.56
N ALA A 155 -0.89 0.10 17.40
CA ALA A 155 -1.07 -0.21 18.82
C ALA A 155 -1.92 0.86 19.53
N ALA A 156 -1.66 2.14 19.27
CA ALA A 156 -2.43 3.25 19.82
C ALA A 156 -3.87 3.25 19.29
N ALA A 157 -4.07 3.04 17.99
CA ALA A 157 -5.41 3.07 17.40
C ALA A 157 -6.34 1.99 17.97
N TYR A 158 -5.83 0.78 18.16
CA TYR A 158 -6.64 -0.38 18.55
C TYR A 158 -6.52 -0.76 20.04
N GLY A 159 -5.67 -0.08 20.82
CA GLY A 159 -5.38 -0.48 22.19
C GLY A 159 -4.66 -1.83 22.27
N GLN A 160 -3.62 -2.00 21.48
CA GLN A 160 -2.87 -3.25 21.44
C GLN A 160 -1.56 -3.13 22.25
N PRO A 161 -1.12 -4.21 22.91
CA PRO A 161 0.23 -4.27 23.43
C PRO A 161 1.27 -4.11 22.31
N ILE A 162 2.26 -3.24 22.54
CA ILE A 162 3.44 -3.12 21.67
C ILE A 162 4.63 -3.87 22.31
N LYS A 163 5.20 -4.81 21.55
CA LYS A 163 6.30 -5.67 21.99
C LYS A 163 7.51 -5.51 21.09
N PHE A 164 8.69 -5.72 21.67
CA PHE A 164 9.97 -5.52 20.98
C PHE A 164 10.77 -6.81 20.95
N ILE A 165 11.27 -7.17 19.75
CA ILE A 165 12.15 -8.33 19.53
C ILE A 165 13.41 -7.90 18.79
N GLY A 166 14.41 -8.79 18.69
CA GLY A 166 15.65 -8.55 17.96
C GLY A 166 15.46 -8.48 16.44
N LYS A 167 16.56 -8.26 15.71
CA LYS A 167 16.59 -8.27 14.25
C LYS A 167 16.60 -9.70 13.72
N TRP A 168 15.92 -9.95 12.59
CA TRP A 168 15.74 -11.26 11.96
C TRP A 168 16.08 -11.28 10.46
N GLY A 169 16.82 -10.32 9.97
CA GLY A 169 17.18 -10.21 8.57
C GLY A 169 16.24 -9.31 7.75
N SER A 170 16.25 -9.46 6.44
CA SER A 170 15.49 -8.60 5.53
C SER A 170 15.11 -9.32 4.24
N GLY A 171 14.15 -8.75 3.54
CA GLY A 171 13.41 -9.13 2.34
C GLY A 171 13.86 -10.32 1.48
N ASN A 172 15.11 -10.36 1.03
CA ASN A 172 15.58 -11.39 0.10
C ASN A 172 16.08 -12.68 0.75
N ASN A 173 16.38 -12.65 2.03
CA ASN A 173 16.90 -13.81 2.73
C ASN A 173 15.79 -14.85 2.98
N ILE A 174 16.18 -16.05 3.36
CA ILE A 174 15.27 -17.09 3.85
C ILE A 174 15.77 -17.43 5.24
N LEU A 175 14.90 -17.41 6.24
CA LEU A 175 15.24 -17.99 7.54
C LEU A 175 15.31 -19.49 7.39
N ASN A 176 16.44 -20.09 7.78
CA ASN A 176 16.52 -21.55 7.86
C ASN A 176 15.64 -22.09 9.01
N ALA A 177 15.54 -23.40 9.13
CA ALA A 177 14.64 -24.02 10.11
C ALA A 177 15.00 -23.69 11.57
N GLU A 178 16.28 -23.53 11.90
CA GLU A 178 16.76 -23.16 13.23
C GLU A 178 16.42 -21.70 13.56
N GLU A 179 16.73 -20.77 12.64
CA GLU A 179 16.38 -19.35 12.75
C GLU A 179 14.86 -19.15 12.85
N THR A 180 14.09 -19.91 12.08
CA THR A 180 12.62 -19.91 12.10
C THR A 180 12.08 -20.34 13.46
N SER A 181 12.64 -21.44 14.02
CA SER A 181 12.28 -21.91 15.35
C SER A 181 12.63 -20.88 16.44
N ALA A 182 13.81 -20.25 16.33
CA ALA A 182 14.23 -19.21 17.27
C ALA A 182 13.32 -17.96 17.19
N LEU A 183 12.92 -17.54 15.98
CA LEU A 183 11.94 -16.45 15.82
C LEU A 183 10.62 -16.78 16.49
N MET A 184 10.05 -17.97 16.25
CA MET A 184 8.78 -18.37 16.84
C MET A 184 8.85 -18.48 18.35
N LYS A 185 9.96 -19.01 18.89
CA LYS A 185 10.20 -19.03 20.34
C LYS A 185 10.18 -17.62 20.93
N ARG A 186 10.81 -16.65 20.25
CA ARG A 186 10.81 -15.25 20.71
C ARG A 186 9.43 -14.59 20.56
N VAL A 187 8.69 -14.85 19.47
CA VAL A 187 7.31 -14.39 19.31
C VAL A 187 6.44 -14.93 20.43
N ASN A 188 6.47 -16.23 20.70
CA ASN A 188 5.70 -16.85 21.78
C ASN A 188 6.07 -16.26 23.16
N SER A 189 7.37 -16.02 23.42
CA SER A 189 7.80 -15.37 24.66
C SER A 189 7.13 -14.01 24.86
N VAL A 190 7.15 -13.12 23.83
CA VAL A 190 6.54 -11.79 23.96
C VAL A 190 5.01 -11.83 23.99
N LEU A 191 4.38 -12.84 23.38
CA LEU A 191 2.93 -13.07 23.51
C LEU A 191 2.58 -13.46 24.95
N THR A 192 3.32 -14.41 25.53
CA THR A 192 3.14 -14.79 26.94
C THR A 192 3.33 -13.61 27.89
N GLU A 193 4.33 -12.76 27.64
CA GLU A 193 4.57 -11.52 28.40
C GLU A 193 3.41 -10.51 28.31
N THR A 194 2.47 -10.65 27.36
CA THR A 194 1.26 -9.79 27.33
C THR A 194 0.29 -10.15 28.45
N GLY A 195 0.29 -11.39 28.88
CA GLY A 195 -0.65 -11.96 29.86
C GLY A 195 -2.05 -12.14 29.33
N TYR A 196 -2.26 -12.12 28.03
CA TYR A 196 -3.51 -12.43 27.33
C TYR A 196 -3.48 -13.84 26.73
N ALA A 197 -4.64 -14.47 26.59
CA ALA A 197 -4.76 -15.78 25.94
C ALA A 197 -4.50 -15.69 24.43
N TYR A 198 -3.74 -16.66 23.89
CA TYR A 198 -3.42 -16.78 22.45
C TYR A 198 -3.32 -18.25 21.97
N GLY A 199 -4.00 -19.16 22.64
CA GLY A 199 -3.92 -20.60 22.33
C GLY A 199 -4.65 -21.00 21.05
N GLN A 200 -5.68 -20.27 20.64
CA GLN A 200 -6.49 -20.55 19.46
C GLN A 200 -7.17 -19.28 18.94
N LEU A 201 -7.69 -19.32 17.72
CA LEU A 201 -8.53 -18.25 17.21
C LEU A 201 -9.81 -18.13 18.05
N GLY A 202 -10.22 -16.92 18.34
CA GLY A 202 -11.33 -16.60 19.23
C GLY A 202 -10.90 -16.28 20.67
N ASP A 203 -9.63 -16.42 21.00
CA ASP A 203 -9.05 -16.00 22.27
C ASP A 203 -8.96 -14.47 22.39
N GLU A 204 -8.04 -13.95 23.21
CA GLU A 204 -7.85 -12.51 23.39
C GLU A 204 -6.93 -11.91 22.32
N ILE A 205 -5.95 -12.69 21.82
CA ILE A 205 -5.04 -12.28 20.74
C ILE A 205 -5.33 -13.08 19.47
N ASP A 206 -6.14 -12.51 18.59
CA ASP A 206 -6.49 -13.08 17.30
C ASP A 206 -5.66 -12.51 16.14
N SER A 207 -4.87 -11.47 16.38
CA SER A 207 -4.03 -10.85 15.36
C SER A 207 -2.64 -10.48 15.85
N ILE A 208 -1.66 -10.61 14.95
CA ILE A 208 -0.27 -10.19 15.15
C ILE A 208 0.11 -9.26 14.00
N THR A 209 0.56 -8.05 14.30
CA THR A 209 1.14 -7.17 13.29
C THR A 209 2.64 -7.08 13.49
N MET A 210 3.41 -7.61 12.53
CA MET A 210 4.86 -7.51 12.52
C MET A 210 5.27 -6.21 11.83
N CYS A 211 5.70 -5.22 12.60
CA CYS A 211 6.16 -3.92 12.08
C CYS A 211 7.68 -3.83 12.12
N MET A 212 8.33 -4.58 11.24
CA MET A 212 9.79 -4.65 11.18
C MET A 212 10.29 -5.33 9.90
N SER A 213 11.57 -5.16 9.60
CA SER A 213 12.25 -5.89 8.54
C SER A 213 12.30 -7.37 8.85
N LEU A 214 11.82 -8.18 7.92
CA LEU A 214 11.83 -9.64 7.97
C LEU A 214 12.16 -10.21 6.59
N PRO A 215 12.72 -11.41 6.48
CA PRO A 215 12.68 -12.17 5.25
C PRO A 215 11.24 -12.49 4.86
N SER A 216 10.95 -12.46 3.56
CA SER A 216 9.61 -12.82 3.05
C SER A 216 9.29 -14.31 3.20
N ARG A 217 10.30 -15.13 3.48
CA ARG A 217 10.23 -16.61 3.47
C ARG A 217 11.00 -17.20 4.63
N CYS A 218 10.55 -18.35 5.09
CA CYS A 218 11.23 -19.17 6.09
C CYS A 218 11.11 -20.66 5.78
N GLU A 219 11.95 -21.47 6.39
CA GLU A 219 11.91 -22.93 6.35
C GLU A 219 11.37 -23.47 7.68
N PHE A 220 10.52 -24.47 7.60
CA PHE A 220 9.98 -25.14 8.76
C PHE A 220 10.06 -26.66 8.56
N THR A 221 10.61 -27.38 9.53
CA THR A 221 10.85 -28.83 9.44
C THR A 221 9.56 -29.65 9.28
N GLY A 222 8.44 -29.15 9.83
CA GLY A 222 7.11 -29.76 9.66
C GLY A 222 6.42 -29.44 8.34
N ALA A 223 6.96 -28.52 7.53
CA ALA A 223 6.37 -28.19 6.24
C ALA A 223 6.63 -29.29 5.21
N ARG A 224 5.56 -29.69 4.50
CA ARG A 224 5.68 -30.63 3.38
C ARG A 224 6.52 -30.09 2.22
N GLU A 225 6.47 -28.78 2.01
CA GLU A 225 7.24 -28.08 0.97
C GLU A 225 7.76 -26.74 1.52
N ASN A 226 9.05 -26.51 1.42
CA ASN A 226 9.73 -25.26 1.76
C ASN A 226 10.15 -24.48 0.52
N PRO A 227 10.42 -23.16 0.64
CA PRO A 227 10.13 -22.30 1.79
C PRO A 227 8.66 -21.90 1.86
N ILE A 228 8.21 -21.50 3.06
CA ILE A 228 6.88 -20.98 3.34
C ILE A 228 6.91 -19.45 3.54
N ALA A 229 5.75 -18.81 3.47
CA ALA A 229 5.60 -17.37 3.69
C ALA A 229 5.70 -17.03 5.17
N ILE A 230 6.52 -16.05 5.52
CA ILE A 230 6.75 -15.65 6.91
C ILE A 230 5.45 -15.20 7.61
N SER A 231 4.61 -14.42 6.93
CA SER A 231 3.36 -13.90 7.52
C SER A 231 2.25 -14.96 7.63
N ASP A 232 2.39 -16.11 6.96
CA ASP A 232 1.47 -17.23 7.20
C ASP A 232 1.95 -18.13 8.33
N PHE A 233 3.26 -18.24 8.50
CA PHE A 233 3.87 -19.07 9.55
C PHE A 233 3.71 -18.44 10.94
N ILE A 234 4.01 -17.14 11.09
CA ILE A 234 3.76 -16.41 12.32
C ILE A 234 2.25 -16.42 12.60
N GLY A 235 1.82 -16.83 13.78
CA GLY A 235 0.40 -17.01 14.11
C GLY A 235 -0.09 -18.45 14.00
N ARG A 236 0.85 -19.42 13.83
CA ARG A 236 0.59 -20.86 13.89
C ARG A 236 1.41 -21.55 14.95
N HIS A 237 0.85 -22.61 15.53
CA HIS A 237 1.56 -23.53 16.38
C HIS A 237 2.45 -24.49 15.56
N GLN A 238 3.32 -25.21 16.23
CA GLN A 238 4.20 -26.20 15.57
C GLN A 238 3.43 -27.31 14.84
N ASN A 239 2.24 -27.66 15.31
CA ASN A 239 1.36 -28.61 14.64
C ASN A 239 0.64 -28.01 13.43
N GLY A 240 0.83 -26.71 13.17
CA GLY A 240 0.26 -25.96 12.07
C GLY A 240 -1.12 -25.35 12.31
N SER A 241 -1.77 -25.62 13.44
CA SER A 241 -3.03 -24.96 13.78
C SER A 241 -2.82 -23.45 13.97
N ARG A 242 -3.80 -22.67 13.53
CA ARG A 242 -3.73 -21.21 13.59
C ARG A 242 -4.27 -20.70 14.92
N PHE A 243 -3.52 -19.78 15.55
CA PHE A 243 -3.98 -19.09 16.75
C PHE A 243 -4.12 -17.58 16.52
N ALA A 244 -3.51 -17.01 15.47
CA ALA A 244 -3.65 -15.60 15.12
C ALA A 244 -3.47 -15.34 13.62
N TRP A 245 -4.07 -14.27 13.12
CA TRP A 245 -3.87 -13.76 11.77
C TRP A 245 -2.72 -12.74 11.75
N THR A 246 -1.79 -12.89 10.83
CA THR A 246 -0.60 -12.04 10.80
C THR A 246 -0.60 -11.11 9.60
N GLY A 247 -0.30 -9.83 9.85
CA GLY A 247 0.08 -8.86 8.85
C GLY A 247 1.52 -8.41 9.04
N TRP A 248 2.14 -7.93 7.97
CA TRP A 248 3.54 -7.50 7.95
C TRP A 248 3.68 -6.11 7.35
N ILE A 249 4.30 -5.17 8.09
CA ILE A 249 4.60 -3.81 7.67
C ILE A 249 6.11 -3.58 7.80
N PHE A 250 6.72 -2.97 6.79
CA PHE A 250 8.14 -2.67 6.73
C PHE A 250 8.40 -1.40 5.92
N GLY A 251 9.64 -0.96 5.86
CA GLY A 251 10.06 0.20 5.08
C GLY A 251 10.65 1.31 5.95
N SER A 252 10.80 2.50 5.38
CA SER A 252 11.22 3.68 6.13
C SER A 252 10.17 4.11 7.16
N LYS A 253 10.50 5.06 8.02
CA LYS A 253 9.56 5.63 9.00
C LYS A 253 8.30 6.18 8.32
N SER A 254 8.46 6.87 7.22
CA SER A 254 7.35 7.43 6.45
C SER A 254 6.56 6.35 5.69
N ASP A 255 7.24 5.34 5.09
CA ASP A 255 6.57 4.23 4.42
C ASP A 255 5.63 3.49 5.39
N ALA A 256 6.16 3.12 6.56
CA ALA A 256 5.41 2.37 7.56
C ALA A 256 4.26 3.20 8.15
N ALA A 257 4.50 4.47 8.49
CA ALA A 257 3.45 5.39 8.96
C ALA A 257 2.33 5.54 7.92
N TYR A 258 2.69 5.73 6.64
CA TYR A 258 1.72 5.81 5.54
C TYR A 258 0.84 4.55 5.46
N MET A 259 1.44 3.35 5.52
CA MET A 259 0.68 2.09 5.47
C MET A 259 -0.30 1.98 6.65
N ALA A 260 0.14 2.34 7.86
CA ALA A 260 -0.72 2.34 9.04
C ALA A 260 -1.87 3.35 8.91
N MET A 261 -1.58 4.60 8.50
CA MET A 261 -2.61 5.65 8.35
C MET A 261 -3.63 5.30 7.27
N CYS A 262 -3.19 4.72 6.13
CA CYS A 262 -4.11 4.23 5.11
C CYS A 262 -5.03 3.14 5.64
N SER A 263 -4.49 2.18 6.41
CA SER A 263 -5.27 1.08 7.00
C SER A 263 -6.31 1.59 7.99
N LEU A 264 -5.94 2.56 8.82
CA LEU A 264 -6.76 3.08 9.93
C LEU A 264 -7.86 4.05 9.50
N PHE A 265 -7.60 4.91 8.50
CA PHE A 265 -8.43 6.09 8.28
C PHE A 265 -9.12 6.18 6.92
N LEU A 266 -8.72 5.39 5.92
CA LEU A 266 -9.33 5.49 4.60
C LEU A 266 -10.60 4.66 4.48
N ASP A 267 -11.62 5.24 3.84
CA ASP A 267 -12.81 4.53 3.38
C ASP A 267 -12.52 3.82 2.05
N ARG A 268 -13.12 2.64 1.84
CA ARG A 268 -12.88 1.77 0.68
C ARG A 268 -14.19 1.45 -0.01
N SER A 269 -14.45 2.13 -1.13
CA SER A 269 -15.72 1.99 -1.87
C SER A 269 -15.54 1.80 -3.37
N ALA A 270 -14.35 2.03 -3.90
CA ALA A 270 -14.02 1.87 -5.30
C ALA A 270 -13.11 0.66 -5.51
N TYR A 271 -13.54 -0.27 -6.35
CA TYR A 271 -12.86 -1.51 -6.69
C TYR A 271 -12.44 -1.50 -8.15
N TRP A 272 -11.23 -1.99 -8.42
CA TRP A 272 -10.66 -2.07 -9.75
C TRP A 272 -10.12 -3.48 -10.01
N PHE A 273 -10.46 -4.05 -11.16
CA PHE A 273 -10.11 -5.42 -11.50
C PHE A 273 -9.42 -5.51 -12.86
N CYS A 274 -8.35 -6.31 -12.92
CA CYS A 274 -7.67 -6.69 -14.15
C CYS A 274 -7.62 -8.21 -14.27
N ASN A 275 -8.43 -8.76 -15.18
CA ASN A 275 -8.49 -10.20 -15.43
C ASN A 275 -7.64 -10.57 -16.65
N THR A 276 -6.49 -11.19 -16.41
CA THR A 276 -5.60 -11.65 -17.50
C THR A 276 -5.80 -13.13 -17.85
N TYR A 277 -6.56 -13.88 -17.04
CA TYR A 277 -6.80 -15.29 -17.28
C TYR A 277 -7.83 -15.50 -18.40
N GLN A 278 -7.58 -16.54 -19.21
CA GLN A 278 -8.53 -16.99 -20.22
C GLN A 278 -9.65 -17.79 -19.53
N ASP A 279 -10.82 -17.84 -20.16
CA ASP A 279 -11.99 -18.60 -19.68
C ASP A 279 -11.82 -20.12 -19.90
N SER A 280 -10.69 -20.69 -19.52
CA SER A 280 -10.49 -22.13 -19.48
C SER A 280 -10.92 -22.69 -18.11
N GLU A 281 -11.39 -23.94 -18.07
CA GLU A 281 -11.92 -24.55 -16.84
C GLU A 281 -10.95 -24.47 -15.66
N ASN A 282 -9.65 -24.64 -15.89
CA ASN A 282 -8.62 -24.60 -14.85
C ASN A 282 -8.44 -23.20 -14.20
N TRP A 283 -8.80 -22.12 -14.92
CA TRP A 283 -8.58 -20.73 -14.49
C TRP A 283 -9.88 -20.02 -14.12
N LYS A 284 -11.03 -20.54 -14.56
CA LYS A 284 -12.35 -19.95 -14.38
C LYS A 284 -12.66 -19.59 -12.93
N MET A 285 -12.28 -20.45 -11.99
CA MET A 285 -12.49 -20.21 -10.56
C MET A 285 -11.71 -18.98 -10.05
N TYR A 286 -10.57 -18.66 -10.67
CA TYR A 286 -9.70 -17.55 -10.29
C TYR A 286 -9.88 -16.31 -11.18
N GLY A 287 -10.87 -16.33 -12.07
CA GLY A 287 -11.36 -15.14 -12.77
C GLY A 287 -12.27 -14.29 -11.87
N LEU A 288 -12.85 -13.24 -12.46
CA LEU A 288 -13.69 -12.30 -11.69
C LEU A 288 -15.09 -12.86 -11.39
N GLY A 289 -15.58 -13.83 -12.17
CA GLY A 289 -16.90 -14.43 -11.96
C GLY A 289 -18.02 -13.39 -11.92
N ASN A 290 -18.85 -13.44 -10.87
CA ASN A 290 -19.98 -12.52 -10.70
C ASN A 290 -19.65 -11.29 -9.83
N ILE A 291 -18.37 -10.95 -9.62
CA ILE A 291 -17.97 -9.84 -8.74
C ILE A 291 -18.57 -8.52 -9.22
N GLU A 292 -18.58 -8.28 -10.54
CA GLU A 292 -19.17 -7.08 -11.15
C GLU A 292 -20.64 -6.88 -10.80
N ASN A 293 -21.39 -7.96 -10.53
CA ASN A 293 -22.78 -7.91 -10.12
C ASN A 293 -22.96 -7.84 -8.58
N MET A 294 -21.96 -8.28 -7.82
CA MET A 294 -22.00 -8.29 -6.35
C MET A 294 -21.73 -6.90 -5.75
N LEU A 295 -20.73 -6.21 -6.24
CA LEU A 295 -20.25 -4.97 -5.64
C LEU A 295 -21.27 -3.81 -5.76
N PRO A 296 -21.89 -3.55 -6.92
CA PRO A 296 -22.94 -2.51 -7.03
C PRO A 296 -24.14 -2.77 -6.11
N LYS A 297 -24.53 -4.04 -5.90
CA LYS A 297 -25.60 -4.41 -4.94
C LYS A 297 -25.23 -4.07 -3.50
N ALA A 298 -23.94 -4.05 -3.19
CA ALA A 298 -23.41 -3.62 -1.89
C ALA A 298 -23.16 -2.09 -1.83
N GLY A 299 -23.53 -1.33 -2.85
CA GLY A 299 -23.31 0.12 -2.93
C GLY A 299 -21.86 0.51 -3.22
N LEU A 300 -21.06 -0.40 -3.80
CA LEU A 300 -19.65 -0.21 -4.12
C LEU A 300 -19.46 0.02 -5.61
N GLN A 301 -18.47 0.83 -5.98
CA GLN A 301 -18.08 1.05 -7.37
C GLN A 301 -17.20 -0.10 -7.85
N CYS A 302 -17.37 -0.51 -9.10
CA CYS A 302 -16.59 -1.58 -9.70
C CYS A 302 -16.18 -1.18 -11.11
N GLU A 303 -14.89 -1.17 -11.38
CA GLU A 303 -14.30 -0.99 -12.70
C GLU A 303 -13.55 -2.27 -13.09
N ILE A 304 -13.82 -2.77 -14.28
CA ILE A 304 -13.14 -3.94 -14.85
C ILE A 304 -12.45 -3.51 -16.12
N ILE A 305 -11.14 -3.66 -16.17
CA ILE A 305 -10.37 -3.39 -17.39
C ILE A 305 -10.10 -4.67 -18.18
N ASP A 306 -9.92 -4.49 -19.47
CA ASP A 306 -9.43 -5.57 -20.32
C ASP A 306 -8.01 -5.99 -19.87
N GLY A 307 -7.83 -7.27 -19.63
CA GLY A 307 -6.57 -7.87 -19.19
C GLY A 307 -5.49 -7.94 -20.27
N THR A 308 -5.60 -7.19 -21.35
CA THR A 308 -4.52 -7.00 -22.34
C THR A 308 -3.52 -5.95 -21.84
N LEU A 309 -2.29 -5.99 -22.35
CA LEU A 309 -1.30 -4.96 -22.04
C LEU A 309 -1.78 -3.57 -22.47
N ARG A 310 -2.44 -3.50 -23.62
CA ARG A 310 -3.00 -2.25 -24.14
C ARG A 310 -4.09 -1.69 -23.22
N GLY A 311 -5.02 -2.53 -22.75
CA GLY A 311 -6.07 -2.12 -21.82
C GLY A 311 -5.51 -1.62 -20.50
N LEU A 312 -4.47 -2.28 -19.95
CA LEU A 312 -3.78 -1.81 -18.75
C LEU A 312 -3.12 -0.44 -18.96
N GLN A 313 -2.44 -0.25 -20.10
CA GLN A 313 -1.77 1.01 -20.41
C GLN A 313 -2.75 2.16 -20.66
N GLU A 314 -3.92 1.90 -21.25
CA GLU A 314 -4.96 2.89 -21.44
C GLU A 314 -5.63 3.31 -20.14
N ALA A 315 -5.88 2.34 -19.24
CA ALA A 315 -6.43 2.60 -17.91
C ALA A 315 -5.47 3.40 -17.01
N ASP A 316 -4.17 3.36 -17.28
CA ASP A 316 -3.13 4.04 -16.48
C ASP A 316 -2.79 5.46 -16.99
N ILE A 317 -3.41 5.93 -18.06
CA ILE A 317 -3.23 7.31 -18.52
C ILE A 317 -3.76 8.26 -17.44
N GLY A 318 -2.89 9.17 -16.96
CA GLY A 318 -3.23 10.05 -15.82
C GLY A 318 -3.22 9.39 -14.45
N GLY A 319 -2.96 8.07 -14.39
CA GLY A 319 -2.91 7.29 -13.16
C GLY A 319 -4.26 6.74 -12.70
N ILE A 320 -4.23 5.72 -11.84
CA ILE A 320 -5.44 5.03 -11.37
C ILE A 320 -5.91 5.59 -10.03
N THR A 321 -7.21 5.83 -9.91
CA THR A 321 -7.89 6.22 -8.68
C THR A 321 -8.81 5.08 -8.23
N THR A 322 -8.41 4.33 -7.21
CA THR A 322 -9.19 3.21 -6.66
C THR A 322 -8.79 2.91 -5.22
N ASP A 323 -9.59 2.13 -4.51
CA ASP A 323 -9.37 1.79 -3.10
C ASP A 323 -8.90 0.35 -2.91
N VAL A 324 -9.45 -0.56 -3.72
CA VAL A 324 -9.14 -1.99 -3.67
C VAL A 324 -8.91 -2.50 -5.08
N MET A 325 -7.81 -3.18 -5.28
CA MET A 325 -7.42 -3.76 -6.57
C MET A 325 -7.37 -5.28 -6.48
N LEU A 326 -7.78 -5.93 -7.55
CA LEU A 326 -7.60 -7.35 -7.73
C LEU A 326 -7.07 -7.62 -9.14
N MET A 327 -5.97 -8.32 -9.20
CA MET A 327 -5.34 -8.71 -10.45
C MET A 327 -4.95 -10.19 -10.40
N ASN A 328 -5.26 -10.93 -11.43
CA ASN A 328 -4.74 -12.27 -11.65
C ASN A 328 -3.75 -12.25 -12.82
N SER A 329 -2.66 -13.00 -12.70
CA SER A 329 -1.65 -13.10 -13.74
C SER A 329 -0.71 -14.26 -13.48
N LYS A 330 -0.12 -14.82 -14.54
CA LYS A 330 1.05 -15.70 -14.45
C LYS A 330 2.32 -14.85 -14.41
N GLY A 331 3.40 -15.37 -13.86
CA GLY A 331 4.66 -14.66 -13.96
C GLY A 331 5.71 -15.05 -12.93
N ASN A 332 6.59 -14.10 -12.65
CA ASN A 332 7.69 -14.27 -11.70
C ASN A 332 7.94 -12.93 -10.97
N VAL A 333 8.97 -12.84 -10.18
CA VAL A 333 9.33 -11.65 -9.39
C VAL A 333 9.52 -10.38 -10.23
N ASP A 334 9.91 -10.52 -11.49
CA ASP A 334 10.31 -9.42 -12.40
C ASP A 334 9.46 -9.29 -13.66
N PHE A 335 8.36 -10.06 -13.77
CA PHE A 335 7.41 -9.94 -14.86
C PHE A 335 6.04 -10.53 -14.50
N PHE A 336 5.02 -10.12 -15.25
CA PHE A 336 3.68 -10.67 -15.22
C PHE A 336 3.12 -10.79 -16.65
N ASP A 337 2.29 -11.81 -16.89
CA ASP A 337 1.71 -12.06 -18.20
C ASP A 337 0.32 -11.39 -18.28
N MET A 338 0.10 -10.64 -19.35
CA MET A 338 -1.20 -10.13 -19.78
C MET A 338 -1.81 -11.13 -20.78
N LYS A 339 -3.08 -10.97 -21.15
CA LYS A 339 -3.77 -11.88 -22.09
C LYS A 339 -2.98 -12.16 -23.38
N ASN A 340 -2.32 -11.15 -23.90
CA ASN A 340 -1.65 -11.19 -25.21
C ASN A 340 -0.14 -10.93 -25.18
N ASN A 341 0.40 -10.42 -24.06
CA ASN A 341 1.80 -10.04 -23.96
C ASN A 341 2.33 -10.25 -22.54
N ARG A 342 3.64 -10.39 -22.44
CA ARG A 342 4.34 -10.31 -21.15
C ARG A 342 4.69 -8.86 -20.84
N SER A 343 4.61 -8.49 -19.57
CA SER A 343 4.98 -7.17 -19.09
C SER A 343 5.96 -7.25 -17.91
N SER A 344 6.68 -6.18 -17.69
CA SER A 344 7.56 -6.00 -16.52
C SER A 344 6.94 -5.04 -15.50
N PRO A 345 7.58 -4.85 -14.34
CA PRO A 345 7.15 -3.85 -13.37
C PRO A 345 7.05 -2.42 -13.92
N ALA A 346 7.63 -2.15 -15.10
CA ALA A 346 7.49 -0.87 -15.79
C ALA A 346 6.05 -0.47 -16.12
N SER A 347 5.19 -1.46 -16.35
CA SER A 347 3.77 -1.25 -16.70
C SER A 347 2.83 -1.28 -15.50
N ILE A 348 3.36 -1.38 -14.28
CA ILE A 348 2.55 -1.24 -13.07
C ILE A 348 2.06 0.20 -12.97
N PRO A 349 0.75 0.43 -12.86
CA PRO A 349 0.14 1.75 -12.85
C PRO A 349 0.66 2.68 -11.77
N ILE A 350 0.61 3.98 -12.05
CA ILE A 350 0.80 5.03 -11.05
C ILE A 350 -0.54 5.24 -10.34
N LEU A 351 -0.54 5.17 -9.01
CA LEU A 351 -1.75 5.36 -8.23
C LEU A 351 -1.91 6.83 -7.83
N ASN A 352 -3.10 7.38 -8.05
CA ASN A 352 -3.46 8.74 -7.61
C ASN A 352 -3.91 8.77 -6.15
N THR A 353 -4.44 7.65 -5.66
CA THR A 353 -4.88 7.42 -4.28
C THR A 353 -4.29 6.12 -3.73
N PRO A 354 -4.16 5.96 -2.40
CA PRO A 354 -3.71 4.71 -1.80
C PRO A 354 -4.67 3.56 -2.10
N SER A 355 -4.14 2.35 -2.35
CA SER A 355 -4.95 1.18 -2.66
C SER A 355 -4.48 -0.08 -1.92
N ALA A 356 -5.42 -0.99 -1.61
CA ALA A 356 -5.14 -2.34 -1.19
C ALA A 356 -5.14 -3.27 -2.43
N LEU A 357 -4.26 -4.26 -2.49
CA LEU A 357 -4.10 -5.14 -3.64
C LEU A 357 -4.11 -6.62 -3.25
N MET A 358 -4.93 -7.42 -3.94
CA MET A 358 -4.71 -8.86 -4.05
C MET A 358 -4.20 -9.17 -5.45
N MET A 359 -3.02 -9.79 -5.54
CA MET A 359 -2.46 -10.25 -6.81
C MET A 359 -2.29 -11.76 -6.79
N ILE A 360 -3.10 -12.45 -7.56
CA ILE A 360 -2.96 -13.89 -7.81
C ILE A 360 -1.84 -14.06 -8.83
N HIS A 361 -0.63 -14.30 -8.34
CA HIS A 361 0.57 -14.27 -9.16
C HIS A 361 1.71 -15.03 -8.48
N SER A 362 2.50 -15.77 -9.23
CA SER A 362 3.68 -16.46 -8.69
C SER A 362 4.80 -15.47 -8.37
N TRP A 363 5.38 -15.58 -7.17
CA TRP A 363 6.57 -14.82 -6.76
C TRP A 363 6.39 -13.31 -6.59
N SER A 364 5.17 -12.76 -6.62
CA SER A 364 4.97 -11.30 -6.53
C SER A 364 5.55 -10.67 -5.26
N LEU A 365 5.53 -11.39 -4.14
CA LEU A 365 6.10 -10.95 -2.85
C LEU A 365 7.35 -11.74 -2.43
N LYS A 366 8.10 -12.29 -3.40
CA LYS A 366 9.40 -12.92 -3.12
C LYS A 366 10.38 -11.92 -2.50
N ASN A 367 10.41 -10.72 -3.06
CA ASN A 367 11.29 -9.64 -2.62
C ASN A 367 10.55 -8.29 -2.63
N PRO A 368 9.63 -8.07 -1.68
CA PRO A 368 8.77 -6.88 -1.71
C PRO A 368 9.51 -5.58 -1.35
N THR A 369 10.71 -5.66 -0.77
CA THR A 369 11.54 -4.50 -0.45
C THR A 369 12.32 -3.96 -1.66
N GLU A 370 12.40 -4.74 -2.75
CA GLU A 370 13.13 -4.37 -3.97
C GLU A 370 12.18 -3.71 -4.98
N ARG A 371 12.36 -2.42 -5.22
CA ARG A 371 11.46 -1.60 -6.05
C ARG A 371 11.31 -2.07 -7.50
N LEU A 372 12.29 -2.82 -8.04
CA LEU A 372 12.26 -3.31 -9.43
C LEU A 372 11.52 -4.63 -9.59
N THR A 373 10.99 -5.18 -8.51
CA THR A 373 10.12 -6.37 -8.53
C THR A 373 8.65 -5.99 -8.68
N VAL A 374 7.82 -6.96 -9.04
CA VAL A 374 6.37 -6.76 -9.16
C VAL A 374 5.78 -6.20 -7.85
N GLY A 375 6.02 -6.87 -6.73
CA GLY A 375 5.49 -6.42 -5.44
C GLY A 375 6.09 -5.11 -4.95
N GLY A 376 7.40 -4.95 -5.08
CA GLY A 376 8.08 -3.71 -4.68
C GLY A 376 7.64 -2.49 -5.50
N MET A 377 7.33 -2.69 -6.78
CA MET A 377 6.79 -1.62 -7.61
C MET A 377 5.38 -1.21 -7.15
N TRP A 378 4.46 -2.15 -6.94
CA TRP A 378 3.13 -1.84 -6.42
C TRP A 378 3.18 -1.07 -5.10
N LEU A 379 4.00 -1.54 -4.13
CA LEU A 379 4.19 -0.85 -2.84
C LEU A 379 4.75 0.56 -3.03
N SER A 380 5.72 0.74 -3.94
CA SER A 380 6.30 2.06 -4.23
C SER A 380 5.34 3.03 -4.92
N ARG A 381 4.26 2.51 -5.53
CA ARG A 381 3.22 3.31 -6.21
C ARG A 381 2.09 3.74 -5.28
N GLY A 382 2.04 3.24 -4.04
CA GLY A 382 1.04 3.63 -3.07
C GLY A 382 0.11 2.50 -2.59
N VAL A 383 0.40 1.25 -2.97
CA VAL A 383 -0.25 0.08 -2.35
C VAL A 383 0.22 -0.01 -0.91
N TYR A 384 -0.72 -0.06 0.03
CA TYR A 384 -0.46 -0.08 1.47
C TYR A 384 -0.85 -1.40 2.16
N ALA A 385 -1.65 -2.23 1.48
CA ALA A 385 -1.95 -3.59 1.90
C ALA A 385 -1.86 -4.50 0.68
N TYR A 386 -1.15 -5.64 0.81
CA TYR A 386 -0.89 -6.50 -0.35
C TYR A 386 -0.96 -7.98 0.03
N ILE A 387 -1.70 -8.74 -0.77
CA ILE A 387 -1.79 -10.19 -0.69
C ILE A 387 -1.17 -10.77 -1.95
N GLY A 388 -0.10 -11.57 -1.80
CA GLY A 388 0.61 -12.17 -2.93
C GLY A 388 1.54 -13.30 -2.48
N SER A 389 2.12 -14.04 -3.43
CA SER A 389 2.96 -15.19 -3.11
C SER A 389 4.43 -14.84 -2.98
N SER A 390 5.10 -15.45 -2.02
CA SER A 390 6.55 -15.36 -1.81
C SER A 390 7.35 -16.45 -2.54
N HIS A 391 6.66 -17.46 -3.08
CA HIS A 391 7.23 -18.61 -3.79
C HIS A 391 6.23 -19.08 -4.86
N GLU A 392 6.56 -20.17 -5.62
CA GLU A 392 5.60 -20.78 -6.53
C GLU A 392 4.42 -21.38 -5.75
N PRO A 393 3.22 -20.78 -5.81
CA PRO A 393 2.14 -21.17 -4.91
C PRO A 393 1.21 -22.22 -5.52
N MET A 394 1.16 -22.32 -6.86
CA MET A 394 0.03 -22.85 -7.62
C MET A 394 -1.27 -22.07 -7.34
N LEU A 395 -2.28 -22.23 -8.17
CA LEU A 395 -3.54 -21.47 -8.03
C LEU A 395 -4.27 -21.77 -6.71
N ASN A 396 -4.25 -23.03 -6.29
CA ASN A 396 -4.93 -23.48 -5.07
C ASN A 396 -4.36 -22.90 -3.76
N ALA A 397 -3.26 -22.18 -3.82
CA ALA A 397 -2.78 -21.41 -2.67
C ALA A 397 -3.63 -20.16 -2.40
N PHE A 398 -4.29 -19.63 -3.41
CA PHE A 398 -5.11 -18.43 -3.30
C PHE A 398 -6.57 -18.79 -3.08
N VAL A 399 -7.24 -17.99 -2.27
CA VAL A 399 -8.69 -18.00 -2.19
C VAL A 399 -9.25 -17.44 -3.51
N PRO A 400 -10.26 -18.07 -4.11
CA PRO A 400 -10.89 -17.52 -5.32
C PRO A 400 -11.43 -16.10 -5.11
N PRO A 401 -11.30 -15.21 -6.11
CA PRO A 401 -11.74 -13.81 -6.00
C PRO A 401 -13.19 -13.65 -5.52
N THR A 402 -14.11 -14.45 -6.06
CA THR A 402 -15.53 -14.40 -5.67
C THR A 402 -15.72 -14.74 -4.19
N GLU A 403 -14.99 -15.74 -3.69
CA GLU A 403 -15.06 -16.11 -2.27
C GLU A 403 -14.44 -15.02 -1.37
N MET A 404 -13.30 -14.46 -1.77
CA MET A 404 -12.69 -13.34 -1.06
C MET A 404 -13.68 -12.16 -0.97
N MET A 405 -14.31 -11.77 -2.10
CA MET A 405 -15.28 -10.67 -2.11
C MET A 405 -16.49 -10.98 -1.20
N ARG A 406 -16.99 -12.21 -1.21
CA ARG A 406 -18.08 -12.62 -0.32
C ARG A 406 -17.70 -12.44 1.16
N ARG A 407 -16.50 -12.83 1.55
CA ARG A 407 -15.97 -12.64 2.91
C ARG A 407 -15.81 -11.17 3.27
N LEU A 408 -15.26 -10.34 2.37
CA LEU A 408 -15.17 -8.89 2.59
C LEU A 408 -16.55 -8.25 2.81
N MET A 409 -17.53 -8.62 1.98
CA MET A 409 -18.92 -8.15 2.13
C MET A 409 -19.55 -8.61 3.44
N SER A 410 -19.08 -9.70 4.01
CA SER A 410 -19.50 -10.21 5.33
C SER A 410 -18.73 -9.59 6.50
N GLY A 411 -17.81 -8.66 6.25
CA GLY A 411 -17.08 -7.93 7.29
C GLY A 411 -15.78 -8.57 7.76
N PHE A 412 -15.24 -9.55 7.03
CA PHE A 412 -13.90 -10.07 7.32
C PHE A 412 -12.83 -9.00 7.04
N PRO A 413 -11.77 -8.93 7.86
CA PRO A 413 -10.62 -8.10 7.52
C PRO A 413 -9.99 -8.51 6.19
N PHE A 414 -9.45 -7.55 5.44
CA PHE A 414 -8.94 -7.74 4.08
C PHE A 414 -7.90 -8.87 3.98
N LEU A 415 -6.89 -8.86 4.84
CA LEU A 415 -5.84 -9.87 4.82
C LEU A 415 -6.34 -11.25 5.26
N VAL A 416 -7.36 -11.29 6.12
CA VAL A 416 -7.99 -12.53 6.62
C VAL A 416 -8.89 -13.15 5.54
N ALA A 417 -9.66 -12.32 4.83
CA ALA A 417 -10.58 -12.77 3.77
C ALA A 417 -9.87 -13.55 2.65
N ALA A 418 -8.59 -13.23 2.39
CA ALA A 418 -7.78 -13.86 1.37
C ALA A 418 -6.98 -15.09 1.84
N ARG A 419 -7.21 -15.56 3.07
CA ARG A 419 -6.56 -16.76 3.63
C ARG A 419 -7.50 -17.96 3.60
N TRP A 420 -6.94 -19.14 3.37
CA TRP A 420 -7.63 -20.38 3.64
C TRP A 420 -7.78 -20.59 5.15
N HIS A 421 -8.98 -20.96 5.58
CA HIS A 421 -9.35 -21.13 6.97
C HIS A 421 -9.20 -22.57 7.41
N ASP A 422 -9.71 -23.51 6.67
CA ASP A 422 -9.76 -24.94 7.05
C ASP A 422 -8.67 -25.71 6.31
N GLY A 423 -7.44 -25.61 6.81
CA GLY A 423 -6.29 -26.20 6.16
C GLY A 423 -6.09 -27.67 6.44
N GLN A 424 -6.75 -28.55 5.70
CA GLN A 424 -6.42 -29.99 5.71
C GLN A 424 -4.97 -30.28 5.30
N ASN A 425 -4.31 -29.36 4.58
CA ASN A 425 -2.91 -29.43 4.20
C ASN A 425 -2.18 -28.23 4.77
N ILE A 426 -2.07 -28.18 6.07
CA ILE A 426 -1.56 -27.08 6.85
C ILE A 426 -0.21 -26.56 6.32
N PHE A 427 0.69 -27.46 5.90
CA PHE A 427 2.01 -27.11 5.35
C PHE A 427 2.08 -27.29 3.82
N ALA A 428 0.97 -27.10 3.13
CA ALA A 428 0.89 -27.17 1.68
C ALA A 428 1.10 -25.79 1.02
N LYS A 429 0.80 -25.69 -0.27
CA LYS A 429 1.00 -24.48 -1.08
C LYS A 429 0.31 -23.21 -0.58
N PRO A 430 -0.85 -23.21 0.13
CA PRO A 430 -1.42 -22.02 0.76
C PRO A 430 -0.46 -21.23 1.64
N TRP A 431 0.52 -21.89 2.25
CA TRP A 431 1.54 -21.26 3.09
C TRP A 431 2.57 -20.41 2.33
N ARG A 432 2.47 -20.31 1.03
CA ARG A 432 3.34 -19.49 0.18
C ARG A 432 2.79 -18.08 -0.07
N VAL A 433 1.64 -17.74 0.51
CA VAL A 433 1.01 -16.43 0.37
C VAL A 433 1.39 -15.54 1.55
N ASN A 434 2.04 -14.42 1.27
CA ASN A 434 2.29 -13.36 2.25
C ASN A 434 1.17 -12.33 2.29
N THR A 435 0.99 -11.73 3.46
CA THR A 435 0.08 -10.62 3.72
C THR A 435 0.86 -9.42 4.25
N ILE A 436 0.90 -8.34 3.49
CA ILE A 436 1.52 -7.07 3.87
C ILE A 436 0.41 -6.10 4.27
N GLY A 437 0.57 -5.39 5.38
CA GLY A 437 -0.40 -4.44 5.91
C GLY A 437 -0.94 -4.81 7.28
N ASP A 438 -1.99 -4.10 7.70
CA ASP A 438 -2.69 -4.31 8.96
C ASP A 438 -3.67 -5.49 8.85
N PRO A 439 -3.56 -6.55 9.69
CA PRO A 439 -4.46 -7.70 9.65
C PRO A 439 -5.89 -7.37 10.11
N LEU A 440 -6.09 -6.22 10.74
CA LEU A 440 -7.42 -5.76 11.21
C LEU A 440 -8.12 -4.82 10.23
N MET A 441 -7.52 -4.50 9.09
CA MET A 441 -8.09 -3.61 8.10
C MET A 441 -9.37 -4.17 7.46
N LEU A 442 -10.47 -3.43 7.55
CA LEU A 442 -11.76 -3.81 6.94
C LEU A 442 -11.95 -3.16 5.56
N CYS A 443 -12.63 -3.88 4.65
CA CYS A 443 -13.12 -3.37 3.37
C CYS A 443 -14.63 -3.69 3.24
N PRO A 444 -15.48 -3.11 4.09
CA PRO A 444 -16.88 -3.49 4.19
C PRO A 444 -17.74 -2.88 3.10
N PRO A 445 -18.99 -3.35 2.92
CA PRO A 445 -20.01 -2.67 2.14
C PRO A 445 -20.20 -1.22 2.60
N LYS A 446 -20.66 -0.36 1.69
CA LYS A 446 -21.02 1.01 2.02
C LYS A 446 -22.04 1.01 3.18
N ASN A 447 -21.83 1.87 4.17
CA ASN A 447 -22.65 1.99 5.38
C ASN A 447 -22.52 0.84 6.41
N PHE A 448 -21.65 -0.13 6.21
CA PHE A 448 -21.43 -1.18 7.22
C PHE A 448 -20.77 -0.62 8.50
N ILE A 449 -19.82 0.32 8.33
CA ILE A 449 -19.18 1.03 9.43
C ILE A 449 -19.47 2.51 9.25
N LEU A 450 -20.34 3.05 10.12
CA LEU A 450 -20.56 4.48 10.22
C LEU A 450 -19.63 5.05 11.29
N ARG A 451 -18.39 5.34 10.92
CA ARG A 451 -17.43 6.00 11.79
C ARG A 451 -17.74 7.49 11.82
N GLN A 452 -18.00 8.03 13.01
CA GLN A 452 -18.28 9.46 13.17
C GLN A 452 -17.05 10.28 12.77
N LYS A 453 -17.24 11.33 11.97
CA LYS A 453 -16.23 12.34 11.67
C LYS A 453 -16.53 13.59 12.50
N LEU A 454 -15.61 13.94 13.40
CA LEU A 454 -15.69 15.14 14.23
C LEU A 454 -15.12 16.34 13.48
N GLU A 455 -15.67 17.51 13.78
CA GLU A 455 -15.11 18.76 13.31
C GLU A 455 -13.76 19.00 13.99
N PRO A 456 -12.71 19.36 13.22
CA PRO A 456 -11.43 19.73 13.80
C PRO A 456 -11.51 21.10 14.48
N ALA A 457 -10.76 21.26 15.57
CA ALA A 457 -10.55 22.54 16.21
C ALA A 457 -9.19 23.11 15.78
N LEU A 458 -9.18 24.36 15.31
CA LEU A 458 -7.94 25.10 15.11
C LEU A 458 -7.27 25.36 16.46
N SER A 459 -5.97 25.13 16.52
CA SER A 459 -5.13 25.41 17.68
C SER A 459 -3.90 26.17 17.22
N GLU A 460 -3.48 27.17 17.99
CA GLU A 460 -2.29 27.98 17.72
C GLU A 460 -0.97 27.17 17.70
N VAL A 461 -1.02 25.91 18.16
CA VAL A 461 0.13 25.00 18.16
C VAL A 461 0.46 24.48 16.77
N TYR A 462 -0.45 24.63 15.79
CA TYR A 462 -0.27 24.13 14.44
C TYR A 462 -0.27 25.27 13.42
N THR A 463 0.44 25.08 12.32
CA THR A 463 0.32 25.94 11.14
C THR A 463 -0.72 25.35 10.18
N ASP A 464 -1.69 26.14 9.76
CA ASP A 464 -2.67 25.75 8.76
C ASP A 464 -2.02 25.78 7.36
N VAL A 465 -1.95 24.61 6.70
CA VAL A 465 -1.37 24.48 5.35
C VAL A 465 -2.18 25.27 4.33
N MET A 466 -3.49 25.45 4.52
CA MET A 466 -4.30 26.28 3.61
C MET A 466 -3.90 27.75 3.66
N LEU A 467 -3.49 28.25 4.83
CA LEU A 467 -2.92 29.59 4.96
C LEU A 467 -1.57 29.70 4.24
N GLU A 468 -0.70 28.67 4.36
CA GLU A 468 0.56 28.60 3.61
C GLU A 468 0.30 28.64 2.09
N VAL A 469 -0.68 27.86 1.60
CA VAL A 469 -1.08 27.87 0.18
C VAL A 469 -1.49 29.28 -0.26
N LYS A 470 -2.37 29.93 0.49
CA LYS A 470 -2.83 31.30 0.18
C LYS A 470 -1.67 32.29 0.11
N GLN A 471 -0.80 32.28 1.11
CA GLN A 471 0.37 33.16 1.17
C GLN A 471 1.36 32.89 0.00
N ALA A 472 1.58 31.62 -0.35
CA ALA A 472 2.46 31.28 -1.46
C ALA A 472 1.88 31.71 -2.81
N MET A 473 0.56 31.58 -3.01
CA MET A 473 -0.12 32.04 -4.22
C MET A 473 -0.10 33.59 -4.32
N GLU A 474 -0.34 34.29 -3.22
CA GLU A 474 -0.25 35.76 -3.16
C GLU A 474 1.17 36.23 -3.50
N ARG A 475 2.21 35.56 -2.96
CA ARG A 475 3.60 35.88 -3.25
C ARG A 475 3.95 35.63 -4.73
N ALA A 476 3.53 34.47 -5.28
CA ALA A 476 3.73 34.17 -6.69
C ALA A 476 3.05 35.20 -7.62
N ASN A 477 1.93 35.76 -7.19
CA ASN A 477 1.23 36.80 -7.94
C ASN A 477 1.92 38.19 -7.84
N LYS A 478 2.37 38.60 -6.64
CA LYS A 478 2.99 39.91 -6.39
C LYS A 478 4.44 39.98 -6.89
N GLU A 479 5.17 38.88 -6.77
CA GLU A 479 6.61 38.76 -7.09
C GLU A 479 6.83 37.54 -8.01
N PRO A 480 6.39 37.61 -9.27
CA PRO A 480 6.45 36.46 -10.18
C PRO A 480 7.88 35.98 -10.40
N SER A 481 8.15 34.70 -10.07
CA SER A 481 9.45 34.07 -10.29
C SER A 481 9.30 32.54 -10.33
N ASP A 482 10.30 31.85 -10.92
CA ASP A 482 10.34 30.36 -10.95
C ASP A 482 10.21 29.76 -9.54
N VAL A 483 10.86 30.35 -8.54
CA VAL A 483 10.84 29.87 -7.16
C VAL A 483 9.47 30.04 -6.53
N HIS A 484 8.84 31.21 -6.66
CA HIS A 484 7.56 31.48 -6.00
C HIS A 484 6.43 30.66 -6.61
N PHE A 485 6.37 30.50 -7.95
CA PHE A 485 5.42 29.60 -8.59
C PHE A 485 5.66 28.15 -8.22
N ALA A 486 6.91 27.68 -8.15
CA ALA A 486 7.23 26.33 -7.72
C ALA A 486 6.78 26.04 -6.27
N GLN A 487 6.95 27.00 -5.36
CA GLN A 487 6.49 26.87 -3.97
C GLN A 487 4.96 26.78 -3.89
N ALA A 488 4.24 27.65 -4.60
CA ALA A 488 2.78 27.61 -4.65
C ALA A 488 2.27 26.27 -5.24
N MET A 489 2.88 25.79 -6.34
CA MET A 489 2.52 24.50 -6.94
C MET A 489 2.84 23.30 -6.05
N GLN A 490 3.92 23.35 -5.27
CA GLN A 490 4.23 22.30 -4.31
C GLN A 490 3.14 22.15 -3.27
N LEU A 491 2.66 23.26 -2.73
CA LEU A 491 1.61 23.28 -1.71
C LEU A 491 0.24 22.90 -2.31
N THR A 492 -0.12 23.41 -3.48
CA THR A 492 -1.38 23.04 -4.15
C THR A 492 -1.41 21.56 -4.55
N THR A 493 -0.27 20.99 -4.97
CA THR A 493 -0.14 19.55 -5.22
C THR A 493 -0.28 18.74 -3.93
N LEU A 494 0.30 19.20 -2.81
CA LEU A 494 0.20 18.54 -1.50
C LEU A 494 -1.25 18.40 -1.05
N ILE A 495 -2.04 19.46 -1.17
CA ILE A 495 -3.46 19.46 -0.79
C ILE A 495 -4.38 18.78 -1.83
N GLY A 496 -3.82 18.30 -2.94
CA GLY A 496 -4.57 17.61 -4.00
C GLY A 496 -5.34 18.54 -4.95
N ALA A 497 -5.00 19.84 -4.99
CA ALA A 497 -5.66 20.84 -5.82
C ALA A 497 -4.99 20.94 -7.21
N ASP A 498 -5.12 19.88 -8.02
CA ASP A 498 -4.44 19.76 -9.31
C ASP A 498 -4.86 20.84 -10.31
N GLU A 499 -6.15 21.23 -10.35
CA GLU A 499 -6.65 22.30 -11.22
C GLU A 499 -6.04 23.67 -10.86
N ILE A 500 -5.86 23.94 -9.55
CA ILE A 500 -5.19 25.15 -9.10
C ILE A 500 -3.71 25.13 -9.52
N THR A 501 -3.06 23.98 -9.41
CA THR A 501 -1.67 23.81 -9.87
C THR A 501 -1.57 24.07 -11.38
N TYR A 502 -2.51 23.60 -12.18
CA TYR A 502 -2.59 23.87 -13.61
C TYR A 502 -2.82 25.35 -13.91
N GLY A 503 -3.70 26.03 -13.18
CA GLY A 503 -3.89 27.48 -13.28
C GLY A 503 -2.62 28.28 -12.97
N LEU A 504 -1.86 27.87 -11.93
CA LEU A 504 -0.55 28.46 -11.62
C LEU A 504 0.48 28.20 -12.72
N TRP A 505 0.47 27.02 -13.34
CA TRP A 505 1.30 26.71 -14.49
C TRP A 505 1.01 27.65 -15.66
N SER A 506 -0.25 27.83 -16.02
CA SER A 506 -0.69 28.73 -17.09
C SER A 506 -0.29 30.19 -16.81
N ALA A 507 -0.51 30.65 -15.57
CA ALA A 507 -0.12 32.00 -15.15
C ALA A 507 1.40 32.24 -15.19
N ALA A 508 2.20 31.21 -14.84
CA ALA A 508 3.65 31.31 -14.93
C ALA A 508 4.14 31.41 -16.39
N LEU A 509 3.47 30.69 -17.30
CA LEU A 509 3.72 30.79 -18.75
C LEU A 509 3.43 32.18 -19.29
N GLU A 510 2.26 32.73 -19.00
CA GLU A 510 1.83 34.06 -19.44
C GLU A 510 2.80 35.16 -18.97
N ARG A 511 3.38 34.98 -17.79
CA ARG A 511 4.34 35.93 -17.20
C ARG A 511 5.79 35.67 -17.60
N ASN A 512 6.07 34.67 -18.43
CA ASN A 512 7.40 34.26 -18.88
C ASN A 512 8.41 33.98 -17.73
N VAL A 513 7.90 33.40 -16.61
CA VAL A 513 8.75 33.10 -15.43
C VAL A 513 8.94 31.59 -15.19
N VAL A 514 8.56 30.76 -16.17
CA VAL A 514 8.72 29.31 -16.04
C VAL A 514 10.18 28.92 -16.14
N GLY A 515 10.70 28.33 -15.07
CA GLY A 515 12.01 27.70 -15.03
C GLY A 515 11.93 26.22 -14.65
N ALA A 516 13.08 25.63 -14.35
CA ALA A 516 13.17 24.19 -14.05
C ALA A 516 12.41 23.78 -12.79
N GLN A 517 12.29 24.68 -11.79
CA GLN A 517 11.59 24.37 -10.54
C GLN A 517 10.08 24.36 -10.76
N THR A 518 9.52 25.39 -11.38
CA THR A 518 8.10 25.46 -11.75
C THR A 518 7.71 24.27 -12.62
N ALA A 519 8.47 23.99 -13.68
CA ALA A 519 8.23 22.87 -14.57
C ALA A 519 8.18 21.53 -13.82
N LYS A 520 9.14 21.29 -12.94
CA LYS A 520 9.21 20.06 -12.14
C LYS A 520 8.00 19.90 -11.20
N ARG A 521 7.53 20.99 -10.58
CA ARG A 521 6.39 20.96 -9.65
C ARG A 521 5.04 20.83 -10.37
N ALA A 522 4.96 21.23 -11.63
CA ALA A 522 3.78 21.08 -12.45
C ALA A 522 3.53 19.62 -12.91
N LEU A 523 4.60 18.83 -13.15
CA LEU A 523 4.49 17.49 -13.76
C LEU A 523 3.46 16.56 -13.10
N PRO A 524 3.39 16.41 -11.75
CA PRO A 524 2.42 15.50 -11.16
C PRO A 524 0.96 15.86 -11.43
N SER A 525 0.62 17.14 -11.40
CA SER A 525 -0.75 17.61 -11.67
C SER A 525 -1.08 17.55 -13.15
N LEU A 526 -0.16 17.93 -14.03
CA LEU A 526 -0.30 17.79 -15.48
C LEU A 526 -0.49 16.32 -15.90
N PHE A 527 0.19 15.40 -15.22
CA PHE A 527 0.01 13.96 -15.43
C PHE A 527 -1.40 13.52 -15.06
N ARG A 528 -1.88 13.86 -13.84
CA ARG A 528 -3.21 13.45 -13.35
C ARG A 528 -4.37 14.08 -14.13
N LEU A 529 -4.18 15.29 -14.63
CA LEU A 529 -5.15 15.97 -15.49
C LEU A 529 -5.05 15.55 -16.96
N GLU A 530 -4.15 14.65 -17.30
CA GLU A 530 -3.90 14.14 -18.67
C GLU A 530 -3.52 15.22 -19.69
N HIS A 531 -2.99 16.35 -19.24
CA HIS A 531 -2.54 17.44 -20.10
C HIS A 531 -1.20 17.12 -20.77
N ALA A 532 -1.20 16.18 -21.72
CA ALA A 532 0.02 15.62 -22.31
C ALA A 532 0.92 16.69 -22.99
N ASP A 533 0.36 17.66 -23.69
CA ASP A 533 1.14 18.71 -24.38
C ASP A 533 1.83 19.62 -23.37
N ALA A 534 1.11 20.07 -22.33
CA ALA A 534 1.67 20.85 -21.25
C ALA A 534 2.71 20.04 -20.45
N PHE A 535 2.45 18.74 -20.22
CA PHE A 535 3.41 17.84 -19.58
C PHE A 535 4.71 17.71 -20.38
N ILE A 536 4.62 17.48 -21.69
CA ILE A 536 5.79 17.36 -22.57
C ILE A 536 6.58 18.67 -22.58
N TRP A 537 5.89 19.80 -22.60
CA TRP A 537 6.54 21.12 -22.59
C TRP A 537 7.27 21.33 -21.26
N ALA A 538 6.63 21.09 -20.12
CA ALA A 538 7.24 21.15 -18.79
C ALA A 538 8.42 20.17 -18.68
N TYR A 539 8.25 18.92 -19.14
CA TYR A 539 9.27 17.88 -19.06
C TYR A 539 10.56 18.23 -19.78
N ARG A 540 10.49 18.99 -20.91
CA ARG A 540 11.68 19.47 -21.64
C ARG A 540 12.54 20.43 -20.84
N ILE A 541 11.94 21.18 -19.92
CA ILE A 541 12.63 22.18 -19.09
C ILE A 541 13.22 21.53 -17.83
N VAL A 542 12.66 20.41 -17.36
CA VAL A 542 13.13 19.75 -16.14
C VAL A 542 14.55 19.24 -16.33
N LEU A 543 15.45 19.75 -15.47
CA LEU A 543 16.82 19.28 -15.40
C LEU A 543 16.87 17.97 -14.59
N ASN A 544 17.46 16.92 -15.17
CA ASN A 544 17.65 15.63 -14.51
C ASN A 544 16.34 15.03 -13.92
N PRO A 545 15.36 14.67 -14.77
CA PRO A 545 14.12 14.08 -14.30
C PRO A 545 14.39 12.81 -13.48
N ASN A 546 13.72 12.71 -12.34
CA ASN A 546 13.83 11.56 -11.46
C ASN A 546 13.09 10.34 -12.06
N ARG A 547 13.08 9.22 -11.34
CA ARG A 547 12.45 8.00 -11.81
C ARG A 547 10.95 8.13 -11.99
N LEU A 548 10.25 8.72 -11.01
CA LEU A 548 8.80 8.89 -11.07
C LEU A 548 8.39 9.83 -12.21
N GLU A 549 9.11 10.90 -12.44
CA GLU A 549 8.89 11.82 -13.55
C GLU A 549 9.06 11.13 -14.92
N ARG A 550 10.06 10.24 -15.05
CA ARG A 550 10.21 9.41 -16.25
C ARG A 550 9.08 8.39 -16.40
N ASP A 551 8.66 7.77 -15.30
CA ASP A 551 7.51 6.86 -15.34
C ASP A 551 6.24 7.60 -15.78
N MET A 552 5.96 8.80 -15.24
CA MET A 552 4.85 9.64 -15.70
C MET A 552 4.91 9.94 -17.20
N LEU A 553 6.09 10.26 -17.73
CA LEU A 553 6.28 10.45 -19.18
C LEU A 553 5.87 9.20 -19.97
N TRP A 554 6.31 8.02 -19.54
CA TRP A 554 6.00 6.77 -20.24
C TRP A 554 4.52 6.40 -20.12
N HIS A 555 3.91 6.53 -18.96
CA HIS A 555 2.50 6.20 -18.73
C HIS A 555 1.54 7.19 -19.43
N LEU A 556 1.86 8.46 -19.47
CA LEU A 556 1.01 9.47 -20.11
C LEU A 556 1.19 9.56 -21.63
N CYS A 557 2.43 9.46 -22.11
CA CYS A 557 2.80 9.92 -23.45
C CYS A 557 3.18 8.80 -24.43
N SER A 558 3.51 7.58 -23.96
CA SER A 558 4.04 6.53 -24.84
C SER A 558 3.02 6.07 -25.91
N LEU A 559 1.75 6.05 -25.57
CA LEU A 559 0.65 5.67 -26.48
C LEU A 559 0.17 6.82 -27.38
N LYS A 560 0.48 8.07 -27.02
CA LYS A 560 0.00 9.24 -27.77
C LYS A 560 0.90 9.48 -28.98
N THR A 561 0.34 9.39 -30.19
CA THR A 561 1.07 9.54 -31.46
C THR A 561 1.68 10.94 -31.64
N VAL A 562 1.05 11.96 -31.06
CA VAL A 562 1.54 13.35 -31.06
C VAL A 562 2.80 13.57 -30.23
N THR A 563 3.15 12.63 -29.32
CA THR A 563 4.37 12.75 -28.50
C THR A 563 5.62 12.66 -29.40
N PRO A 564 6.54 13.63 -29.39
CA PRO A 564 7.77 13.56 -30.16
C PRO A 564 8.60 12.34 -29.76
N ILE A 565 8.92 11.49 -30.73
CA ILE A 565 9.62 10.22 -30.50
C ILE A 565 10.98 10.40 -29.81
N ASP A 566 11.68 11.49 -30.13
CA ASP A 566 13.00 11.79 -29.57
C ASP A 566 13.00 11.97 -28.05
N ILE A 567 11.89 12.47 -27.48
CA ILE A 567 11.75 12.61 -26.03
C ILE A 567 11.72 11.21 -25.39
N LEU A 568 10.95 10.28 -25.94
CA LEU A 568 10.88 8.91 -25.45
C LEU A 568 12.23 8.18 -25.63
N MET A 569 12.88 8.33 -26.80
CA MET A 569 14.20 7.73 -27.06
C MET A 569 15.28 8.21 -26.08
N LYS A 570 15.26 9.51 -25.71
CA LYS A 570 16.20 10.07 -24.72
C LYS A 570 15.94 9.61 -23.30
N ASN A 571 14.71 9.22 -22.99
CA ASN A 571 14.23 8.87 -21.64
C ASN A 571 13.90 7.39 -21.43
N VAL A 572 14.48 6.49 -22.24
CA VAL A 572 14.39 5.04 -22.04
C VAL A 572 14.86 4.69 -20.62
N ARG A 573 14.02 3.98 -19.90
CA ARG A 573 14.25 3.61 -18.49
C ARG A 573 15.20 2.41 -18.44
N THR A 574 16.43 2.63 -17.97
CA THR A 574 17.50 1.61 -17.99
C THR A 574 17.08 0.24 -17.47
N PRO A 575 16.36 0.08 -16.36
CA PRO A 575 15.93 -1.25 -15.88
C PRO A 575 14.90 -1.94 -16.79
N PHE A 576 14.20 -1.18 -17.62
CA PHE A 576 13.07 -1.61 -18.45
C PHE A 576 13.29 -1.29 -19.93
N ALA A 577 14.52 -1.16 -20.34
CA ALA A 577 14.84 -0.67 -21.68
C ALA A 577 14.29 -1.60 -22.80
N CYS A 578 14.21 -2.91 -22.57
CA CYS A 578 13.62 -3.82 -23.55
C CYS A 578 12.13 -3.52 -23.77
N ASP A 579 11.36 -3.25 -22.70
CA ASP A 579 9.92 -2.96 -22.80
C ASP A 579 9.69 -1.59 -23.43
N ASP A 580 10.44 -0.59 -22.98
CA ASP A 580 10.36 0.78 -23.51
C ASP A 580 10.68 0.80 -25.03
N ILE A 581 11.79 0.16 -25.43
CA ILE A 581 12.18 0.12 -26.84
C ILE A 581 11.16 -0.68 -27.67
N ALA A 582 10.68 -1.82 -27.18
CA ALA A 582 9.65 -2.61 -27.88
C ALA A 582 8.38 -1.79 -28.15
N LEU A 583 7.95 -0.99 -27.17
CA LEU A 583 6.76 -0.15 -27.28
C LEU A 583 6.90 0.94 -28.36
N ILE A 584 8.07 1.57 -28.46
CA ILE A 584 8.29 2.68 -29.41
C ILE A 584 8.96 2.28 -30.72
N ALA A 585 9.46 1.05 -30.85
CA ALA A 585 10.15 0.57 -32.06
C ALA A 585 9.34 0.76 -33.37
N PRO A 586 8.01 0.50 -33.41
CA PRO A 586 7.22 0.74 -34.63
C PRO A 586 7.25 2.19 -35.09
N ARG A 587 7.34 3.14 -34.15
CA ARG A 587 7.43 4.58 -34.46
C ARG A 587 8.83 4.96 -34.89
N ILE A 588 9.88 4.41 -34.23
CA ILE A 588 11.28 4.66 -34.62
C ILE A 588 11.54 4.12 -36.03
N LEU A 589 11.03 2.95 -36.36
CA LEU A 589 11.15 2.37 -37.71
C LEU A 589 10.63 3.32 -38.81
N LYS A 590 9.51 3.99 -38.56
CA LYS A 590 8.93 4.95 -39.50
C LYS A 590 9.75 6.24 -39.66
N THR A 591 10.43 6.70 -38.61
CA THR A 591 11.12 8.00 -38.58
C THR A 591 12.63 7.88 -38.75
N HIS A 592 13.27 6.83 -38.22
CA HIS A 592 14.72 6.64 -38.14
C HIS A 592 15.19 5.30 -38.73
N GLY A 593 14.28 4.47 -39.27
CA GLY A 593 14.60 3.15 -39.80
C GLY A 593 15.10 2.15 -38.74
N SER A 594 15.51 0.97 -39.19
CA SER A 594 16.08 -0.08 -38.31
C SER A 594 17.34 0.39 -37.59
N GLN A 595 18.15 1.25 -38.22
CA GLN A 595 19.36 1.80 -37.63
C GLN A 595 19.09 2.61 -36.35
N GLY A 596 17.98 3.37 -36.30
CA GLY A 596 17.58 4.10 -35.10
C GLY A 596 17.25 3.17 -33.92
N VAL A 597 16.55 2.05 -34.18
CA VAL A 597 16.26 1.03 -33.16
C VAL A 597 17.56 0.38 -32.67
N LEU A 598 18.45 -0.01 -33.59
CA LEU A 598 19.74 -0.65 -33.25
C LEU A 598 20.65 0.25 -32.40
N GLN A 599 20.72 1.54 -32.71
CA GLN A 599 21.49 2.50 -31.92
C GLN A 599 20.94 2.59 -30.48
N LEU A 600 19.63 2.60 -30.32
CA LEU A 600 18.98 2.68 -29.01
C LEU A 600 19.22 1.40 -28.21
N ILE A 601 19.07 0.23 -28.82
CA ILE A 601 19.39 -1.08 -28.22
C ILE A 601 20.86 -1.13 -27.79
N THR A 602 21.80 -0.72 -28.67
CA THR A 602 23.23 -0.73 -28.38
C THR A 602 23.59 0.17 -27.20
N LYS A 603 22.94 1.35 -27.12
CA LYS A 603 23.09 2.25 -25.96
C LYS A 603 22.56 1.61 -24.67
N ALA A 604 21.40 0.96 -24.74
CA ALA A 604 20.78 0.31 -23.59
C ALA A 604 21.60 -0.88 -23.07
N LEU A 605 22.15 -1.68 -23.97
CA LEU A 605 22.98 -2.87 -23.63
C LEU A 605 24.20 -2.53 -22.78
N LYS A 606 24.76 -1.31 -22.89
CA LYS A 606 25.90 -0.89 -22.06
C LYS A 606 25.61 -0.88 -20.56
N LYS A 607 24.33 -0.76 -20.17
CA LYS A 607 23.88 -0.68 -18.77
C LYS A 607 22.93 -1.80 -18.37
N ALA A 608 22.53 -2.65 -19.33
CA ALA A 608 21.57 -3.71 -19.09
C ALA A 608 22.22 -4.91 -18.40
N ASN A 609 21.45 -5.58 -17.56
CA ASN A 609 21.83 -6.83 -16.90
C ASN A 609 20.65 -7.83 -16.91
N GLY A 610 20.93 -9.06 -16.47
CA GLY A 610 19.93 -10.08 -16.25
C GLY A 610 19.02 -10.32 -17.46
N ARG A 611 17.70 -10.37 -17.22
CA ARG A 611 16.67 -10.58 -18.23
C ARG A 611 16.65 -9.45 -19.27
N ASN A 612 16.67 -8.21 -18.82
CA ASN A 612 16.65 -7.04 -19.70
C ASN A 612 17.77 -7.10 -20.76
N LYS A 613 18.99 -7.52 -20.39
CA LYS A 613 20.10 -7.72 -21.32
C LYS A 613 19.81 -8.79 -22.35
N ARG A 614 19.32 -9.97 -21.92
CA ARG A 614 18.99 -11.07 -22.84
C ARG A 614 17.91 -10.70 -23.86
N GLU A 615 16.86 -9.99 -23.42
CA GLU A 615 15.79 -9.55 -24.33
C GLU A 615 16.29 -8.48 -25.32
N LEU A 616 17.11 -7.54 -24.88
CA LEU A 616 17.74 -6.55 -25.77
C LEU A 616 18.67 -7.22 -26.81
N GLU A 617 19.40 -8.28 -26.44
CA GLU A 617 20.23 -9.07 -27.37
C GLU A 617 19.37 -9.78 -28.42
N ARG A 618 18.22 -10.32 -28.04
CA ARG A 618 17.24 -10.89 -28.98
C ARG A 618 16.69 -9.85 -29.94
N MET A 619 16.27 -8.70 -29.41
CA MET A 619 15.78 -7.59 -30.23
C MET A 619 16.84 -7.10 -31.21
N ARG A 620 18.12 -7.02 -30.78
CA ARG A 620 19.23 -6.65 -31.67
C ARG A 620 19.34 -7.58 -32.87
N LYS A 621 19.18 -8.89 -32.67
CA LYS A 621 19.16 -9.86 -33.77
C LYS A 621 17.96 -9.66 -34.70
N THR A 622 16.79 -9.36 -34.16
CA THR A 622 15.57 -9.12 -34.96
C THR A 622 15.68 -7.91 -35.86
N TYR A 623 16.29 -6.81 -35.39
CA TYR A 623 16.40 -5.56 -36.15
C TYR A 623 17.73 -5.41 -36.91
N GLY A 624 18.72 -6.23 -36.61
CA GLY A 624 20.05 -6.17 -37.22
C GLY A 624 20.23 -7.05 -38.47
N GLY A 625 19.30 -7.93 -38.82
CA GLY A 625 19.33 -8.84 -39.95
C GLY A 625 20.05 -10.12 -39.64
#